data_f78841dfea94b5ce976a9dc44c9d73a9
#
_entry.id   f78841dfea94b5ce976a9dc44c9d73a9
#
_cell.length_a   1.000
_cell.length_b   1.000
_cell.length_c   1.000
_cell.angle_alpha   90.00
_cell.angle_beta   90.00
_cell.angle_gamma   90.00
#
_symmetry.space_group_name_H-M   'P 1'
#
loop_
_entity.id
_entity.type
_entity.pdbx_description
1 polymer ?
#
loop_
_entity_poly.entity_id
_entity_poly.type
_entity_poly.pdbx_seq_one_letter_code
_entity_poly.pdbx_strand_id
1 'polypeptide(L)'
;LTVGGKQFEADGDPDTGATDYDITSFQHIYVVGAGKGVQLVVKAIEDVLGDYLTGGEIICKHGDPMLVKKVHVTMGSHPTPDHGCVEGCQRILNLSSRITENDLVFTVIMNGGSSLLTCPADGITLEDTIEVTRLMQIELGVTTRKLNALRNHIDKLKGGKLLRLFSRATLINLCGADLNRAFDIGKTDFQYLVKENYWLHNVPDGTTYEGALQTIKEFNVEERIPASVMRLLRSQSPENASL
;
A
#
# COMPACT_ATOMS: atom_id res chain seq x y z
N LEU A 1 11.09 0.93 -19.44
CA LEU A 1 12.15 0.01 -18.98
C LEU A 1 12.46 -0.96 -20.11
N THR A 2 13.66 -0.93 -20.68
CA THR A 2 14.07 -1.90 -21.70
C THR A 2 15.07 -2.85 -21.08
N VAL A 3 14.70 -4.12 -20.95
CA VAL A 3 15.61 -5.20 -20.53
C VAL A 3 15.63 -6.24 -21.63
N GLY A 4 16.80 -6.47 -22.23
CA GLY A 4 16.97 -7.48 -23.27
C GLY A 4 16.04 -7.33 -24.47
N GLY A 5 15.72 -6.10 -24.88
CA GLY A 5 14.83 -5.79 -25.99
C GLY A 5 13.32 -5.88 -25.70
N LYS A 6 12.94 -6.11 -24.45
CA LYS A 6 11.54 -6.01 -24.00
C LYS A 6 11.31 -4.63 -23.39
N GLN A 7 10.42 -3.86 -23.96
CA GLN A 7 10.08 -2.53 -23.50
C GLN A 7 8.90 -2.62 -22.50
N PHE A 8 9.08 -2.07 -21.31
CA PHE A 8 7.97 -1.69 -20.43
C PHE A 8 7.62 -0.25 -20.80
N GLU A 9 6.50 -0.06 -21.50
CA GLU A 9 5.89 1.26 -21.61
C GLU A 9 5.20 1.55 -20.27
N ALA A 10 5.82 2.38 -19.45
CA ALA A 10 5.08 3.10 -18.44
C ALA A 10 4.47 4.29 -19.17
N ASP A 11 3.15 4.38 -19.24
CA ASP A 11 2.48 5.64 -19.50
C ASP A 11 2.93 6.57 -18.37
N GLY A 12 3.92 7.40 -18.70
CA GLY A 12 4.56 8.26 -17.73
C GLY A 12 3.57 9.28 -17.18
N ASP A 13 3.90 9.84 -16.04
CA ASP A 13 3.32 11.08 -15.56
C ASP A 13 3.20 12.06 -16.74
N PRO A 14 1.99 12.52 -17.10
CA PRO A 14 1.80 13.44 -18.21
C PRO A 14 2.62 14.73 -18.08
N ASP A 15 3.06 15.08 -16.87
CA ASP A 15 3.87 16.26 -16.60
C ASP A 15 5.39 16.01 -16.77
N THR A 16 5.85 14.77 -16.64
CA THR A 16 7.28 14.42 -16.74
C THR A 16 7.65 13.64 -18.01
N GLY A 17 6.66 13.17 -18.76
CA GLY A 17 6.85 12.31 -19.92
C GLY A 17 7.21 10.87 -19.56
N ALA A 18 7.22 9.98 -20.54
CA ALA A 18 7.72 8.63 -20.36
C ALA A 18 9.22 8.71 -20.03
N THR A 19 9.61 8.18 -18.89
CA THR A 19 11.01 8.14 -18.49
C THR A 19 11.57 6.75 -18.77
N ASP A 20 12.59 6.70 -19.59
CA ASP A 20 13.41 5.52 -19.77
C ASP A 20 14.38 5.44 -18.60
N TYR A 21 14.38 4.30 -17.90
CA TYR A 21 15.33 4.04 -16.84
C TYR A 21 16.39 3.06 -17.34
N ASP A 22 17.66 3.47 -17.25
CA ASP A 22 18.78 2.54 -17.40
C ASP A 22 18.89 1.72 -16.12
N ILE A 23 18.40 0.49 -16.14
CA ILE A 23 18.41 -0.40 -14.98
C ILE A 23 19.83 -0.75 -14.52
N THR A 24 20.83 -0.61 -15.39
CA THR A 24 22.25 -0.88 -15.03
C THR A 24 22.85 0.23 -14.19
N SER A 25 22.21 1.39 -14.11
CA SER A 25 22.63 2.53 -13.30
C SER A 25 22.29 2.36 -11.81
N PHE A 26 21.36 1.44 -11.46
CA PHE A 26 20.97 1.20 -10.08
C PHE A 26 21.85 0.14 -9.42
N GLN A 27 22.17 0.38 -8.15
CA GLN A 27 22.95 -0.55 -7.34
C GLN A 27 22.12 -1.80 -6.99
N HIS A 28 20.87 -1.59 -6.61
CA HIS A 28 19.93 -2.67 -6.32
C HIS A 28 18.55 -2.32 -6.87
N ILE A 29 17.80 -3.37 -7.19
CA ILE A 29 16.40 -3.26 -7.63
C ILE A 29 15.55 -4.14 -6.73
N TYR A 30 14.56 -3.54 -6.07
CA TYR A 30 13.67 -4.23 -5.13
C TYR A 30 12.20 -4.14 -5.53
N VAL A 31 11.40 -5.09 -5.04
CA VAL A 31 9.95 -5.05 -5.15
C VAL A 31 9.35 -5.15 -3.76
N VAL A 32 8.40 -4.26 -3.45
CA VAL A 32 7.60 -4.33 -2.21
C VAL A 32 6.12 -4.20 -2.54
N GLY A 33 5.26 -4.88 -1.79
CA GLY A 33 3.85 -4.75 -2.06
C GLY A 33 2.93 -5.67 -1.29
N ALA A 34 1.63 -5.52 -1.56
CA ALA A 34 0.61 -6.36 -0.95
C ALA A 34 -0.65 -6.47 -1.82
N GLY A 35 -1.32 -7.59 -1.73
CA GLY A 35 -2.63 -7.77 -2.34
C GLY A 35 -2.87 -9.15 -2.92
N LYS A 36 -4.12 -9.42 -3.26
CA LYS A 36 -4.52 -10.64 -3.97
C LYS A 36 -3.98 -10.58 -5.40
N GLY A 37 -3.27 -11.61 -5.83
CA GLY A 37 -2.68 -11.66 -7.16
C GLY A 37 -1.41 -10.82 -7.33
N VAL A 38 -0.86 -10.20 -6.27
CA VAL A 38 0.39 -9.42 -6.32
C VAL A 38 1.54 -10.25 -6.90
N GLN A 39 1.59 -11.56 -6.62
CA GLN A 39 2.61 -12.45 -7.17
C GLN A 39 2.60 -12.54 -8.70
N LEU A 40 1.45 -12.34 -9.37
CA LEU A 40 1.39 -12.36 -10.84
C LEU A 40 2.16 -11.19 -11.44
N VAL A 41 1.99 -10.00 -10.85
CA VAL A 41 2.73 -8.79 -11.26
C VAL A 41 4.21 -8.93 -10.94
N VAL A 42 4.53 -9.37 -9.72
CA VAL A 42 5.91 -9.53 -9.27
C VAL A 42 6.64 -10.61 -10.08
N LYS A 43 5.96 -11.70 -10.43
CA LYS A 43 6.53 -12.70 -11.34
C LYS A 43 6.87 -12.11 -12.71
N ALA A 44 6.01 -11.27 -13.26
CA ALA A 44 6.31 -10.60 -14.53
C ALA A 44 7.53 -9.66 -14.39
N ILE A 45 7.68 -8.99 -13.25
CA ILE A 45 8.87 -8.19 -12.95
C ILE A 45 10.11 -9.09 -12.86
N GLU A 46 10.05 -10.20 -12.15
CA GLU A 46 11.14 -11.19 -12.06
C GLU A 46 11.54 -11.71 -13.46
N ASP A 47 10.55 -12.08 -14.27
CA ASP A 47 10.79 -12.62 -15.61
C ASP A 47 11.45 -11.60 -16.56
N VAL A 48 11.15 -10.31 -16.38
CA VAL A 48 11.72 -9.23 -17.21
C VAL A 48 13.10 -8.80 -16.71
N LEU A 49 13.24 -8.59 -15.41
CA LEU A 49 14.49 -8.07 -14.83
C LEU A 49 15.57 -9.15 -14.68
N GLY A 50 15.17 -10.42 -14.54
CA GLY A 50 16.13 -11.51 -14.40
C GLY A 50 17.10 -11.25 -13.25
N ASP A 51 18.41 -11.27 -13.54
CA ASP A 51 19.45 -11.12 -12.53
C ASP A 51 19.64 -9.69 -12.02
N TYR A 52 19.05 -8.70 -12.67
CA TYR A 52 19.04 -7.33 -12.14
C TYR A 52 18.15 -7.16 -10.91
N LEU A 53 17.11 -8.02 -10.74
CA LEU A 53 16.29 -7.97 -9.54
C LEU A 53 17.05 -8.53 -8.34
N THR A 54 17.29 -7.68 -7.35
CA THR A 54 17.97 -8.03 -6.11
C THR A 54 17.10 -8.86 -5.18
N GLY A 55 15.80 -8.51 -5.06
CA GLY A 55 14.85 -9.19 -4.19
C GLY A 55 13.66 -8.32 -3.82
N GLY A 56 13.03 -8.58 -2.69
CA GLY A 56 11.89 -7.78 -2.21
C GLY A 56 11.07 -8.50 -1.15
N GLU A 57 9.99 -7.83 -0.73
CA GLU A 57 9.08 -8.31 0.30
C GLU A 57 7.64 -8.05 -0.13
N ILE A 58 6.84 -9.09 -0.27
CA ILE A 58 5.42 -8.97 -0.61
C ILE A 58 4.52 -9.74 0.35
N ILE A 59 3.28 -9.27 0.49
CA ILE A 59 2.28 -9.89 1.34
C ILE A 59 1.13 -10.39 0.48
N CYS A 60 0.91 -11.70 0.50
CA CYS A 60 -0.10 -12.40 -0.28
C CYS A 60 -1.20 -12.96 0.63
N LYS A 61 -2.32 -13.31 0.04
CA LYS A 61 -3.39 -13.98 0.78
C LYS A 61 -3.02 -15.44 1.07
N HIS A 62 -3.39 -15.94 2.25
CA HIS A 62 -3.30 -17.37 2.54
C HIS A 62 -3.96 -18.21 1.45
N GLY A 63 -3.26 -19.25 1.01
CA GLY A 63 -3.71 -20.17 -0.04
C GLY A 63 -3.37 -19.71 -1.46
N ASP A 64 -2.79 -18.53 -1.66
CA ASP A 64 -2.25 -18.15 -2.96
C ASP A 64 -1.04 -19.07 -3.31
N PRO A 65 -0.92 -19.51 -4.57
CA PRO A 65 0.21 -20.33 -4.99
C PRO A 65 1.52 -19.53 -4.97
N MET A 66 2.65 -20.21 -4.71
CA MET A 66 3.97 -19.60 -4.81
C MET A 66 4.40 -19.50 -6.27
N LEU A 67 4.51 -18.30 -6.79
CA LEU A 67 4.84 -18.03 -8.20
C LEU A 67 6.21 -17.37 -8.38
N VAL A 68 6.69 -16.66 -7.37
CA VAL A 68 7.95 -15.89 -7.39
C VAL A 68 9.11 -16.67 -6.78
N LYS A 69 10.35 -16.32 -7.16
CA LYS A 69 11.55 -17.05 -6.74
C LYS A 69 12.55 -16.17 -6.00
N LYS A 70 12.68 -14.91 -6.37
CA LYS A 70 13.65 -13.96 -5.82
C LYS A 70 13.06 -13.08 -4.72
N VAL A 71 11.76 -12.79 -4.81
CA VAL A 71 11.05 -11.96 -3.85
C VAL A 71 10.48 -12.84 -2.73
N HIS A 72 10.69 -12.44 -1.49
CA HIS A 72 10.14 -13.13 -0.33
C HIS A 72 8.64 -12.90 -0.20
N VAL A 73 7.89 -13.95 0.09
CA VAL A 73 6.44 -13.93 0.23
C VAL A 73 6.06 -14.20 1.68
N THR A 74 5.36 -13.27 2.29
CA THR A 74 4.67 -13.49 3.57
C THR A 74 3.18 -13.69 3.30
N MET A 75 2.58 -14.67 3.96
CA MET A 75 1.16 -14.96 3.82
C MET A 75 0.37 -14.29 4.94
N GLY A 76 -0.72 -13.61 4.56
CA GLY A 76 -1.61 -12.93 5.49
C GLY A 76 -3.09 -13.20 5.20
N SER A 77 -3.95 -12.76 6.11
CA SER A 77 -5.40 -12.93 6.00
C SER A 77 -6.11 -11.76 5.33
N HIS A 78 -7.17 -12.07 4.63
CA HIS A 78 -8.09 -11.12 3.99
C HIS A 78 -9.53 -11.69 4.05
N PRO A 79 -10.57 -10.93 4.43
CA PRO A 79 -10.64 -9.47 4.61
C PRO A 79 -10.16 -8.96 5.99
N THR A 80 -10.07 -9.82 6.98
CA THR A 80 -9.57 -9.45 8.33
C THR A 80 -8.07 -9.73 8.39
N PRO A 81 -7.24 -8.76 8.80
CA PRO A 81 -5.79 -8.97 8.90
C PRO A 81 -5.43 -9.91 10.06
N ASP A 82 -4.26 -10.52 9.96
CA ASP A 82 -3.69 -11.40 10.97
C ASP A 82 -2.21 -11.07 11.26
N HIS A 83 -1.57 -11.87 12.11
CA HIS A 83 -0.15 -11.69 12.42
C HIS A 83 0.76 -11.81 11.19
N GLY A 84 0.39 -12.60 10.18
CA GLY A 84 1.15 -12.68 8.92
C GLY A 84 1.18 -11.35 8.18
N CYS A 85 0.08 -10.58 8.22
CA CYS A 85 0.05 -9.22 7.67
C CYS A 85 1.07 -8.31 8.39
N VAL A 86 1.10 -8.36 9.72
CA VAL A 86 2.03 -7.55 10.53
C VAL A 86 3.48 -7.98 10.29
N GLU A 87 3.75 -9.27 10.25
CA GLU A 87 5.08 -9.81 9.94
C GLU A 87 5.58 -9.34 8.57
N GLY A 88 4.76 -9.47 7.53
CA GLY A 88 5.12 -9.01 6.18
C GLY A 88 5.40 -7.50 6.15
N CYS A 89 4.60 -6.70 6.83
CA CYS A 89 4.85 -5.27 6.98
C CYS A 89 6.16 -4.97 7.72
N GLN A 90 6.48 -5.71 8.78
CA GLN A 90 7.75 -5.55 9.51
C GLN A 90 8.95 -5.87 8.61
N ARG A 91 8.83 -6.86 7.72
CA ARG A 91 9.87 -7.19 6.75
C ARG A 91 10.04 -6.07 5.73
N ILE A 92 8.96 -5.44 5.26
CA ILE A 92 9.01 -4.25 4.40
C ILE A 92 9.69 -3.08 5.12
N LEU A 93 9.37 -2.82 6.41
CA LEU A 93 10.03 -1.82 7.24
C LEU A 93 11.54 -2.09 7.38
N ASN A 94 11.91 -3.35 7.62
CA ASN A 94 13.32 -3.74 7.74
C ASN A 94 14.08 -3.57 6.42
N LEU A 95 13.43 -3.85 5.27
CA LEU A 95 14.03 -3.62 3.96
C LEU A 95 14.25 -2.12 3.72
N SER A 96 13.29 -1.27 4.06
CA SER A 96 13.40 0.17 3.83
C SER A 96 14.58 0.84 4.54
N SER A 97 15.02 0.29 5.67
CA SER A 97 16.17 0.80 6.40
C SER A 97 17.51 0.66 5.65
N ARG A 98 17.57 -0.16 4.61
CA ARG A 98 18.74 -0.44 3.78
C ARG A 98 18.73 0.28 2.44
N ILE A 99 17.60 0.89 2.08
CA ILE A 99 17.40 1.55 0.79
C ILE A 99 18.16 2.87 0.73
N THR A 100 18.76 3.13 -0.42
CA THR A 100 19.56 4.32 -0.71
C THR A 100 19.06 5.03 -1.97
N GLU A 101 19.62 6.19 -2.27
CA GLU A 101 19.37 6.95 -3.50
C GLU A 101 19.83 6.25 -4.78
N ASN A 102 20.66 5.24 -4.67
CA ASN A 102 21.17 4.45 -5.81
C ASN A 102 20.30 3.23 -6.13
N ASP A 103 19.19 3.06 -5.42
CA ASP A 103 18.31 1.91 -5.59
C ASP A 103 17.04 2.26 -6.37
N LEU A 104 16.47 1.26 -7.04
CA LEU A 104 15.16 1.32 -7.68
C LEU A 104 14.20 0.43 -6.90
N VAL A 105 13.04 0.96 -6.53
CA VAL A 105 12.00 0.18 -5.83
C VAL A 105 10.69 0.20 -6.60
N PHE A 106 10.20 -0.98 -6.96
CA PHE A 106 8.85 -1.16 -7.44
C PHE A 106 7.92 -1.33 -6.24
N THR A 107 6.92 -0.48 -6.12
CA THR A 107 5.83 -0.69 -5.16
C THR A 107 4.61 -1.27 -5.89
N VAL A 108 4.04 -2.37 -5.40
CA VAL A 108 2.94 -3.07 -6.06
C VAL A 108 1.77 -3.21 -5.10
N ILE A 109 0.69 -2.46 -5.34
CA ILE A 109 -0.54 -2.56 -4.56
C ILE A 109 -1.66 -3.13 -5.42
N MET A 110 -2.22 -4.24 -4.94
CA MET A 110 -3.30 -4.97 -5.62
C MET A 110 -4.56 -5.01 -4.74
N ASN A 111 -5.65 -5.52 -5.29
CA ASN A 111 -6.91 -5.72 -4.56
C ASN A 111 -6.68 -6.46 -3.24
N GLY A 112 -7.34 -6.00 -2.17
CA GLY A 112 -7.16 -6.55 -0.82
C GLY A 112 -5.95 -6.00 -0.07
N GLY A 113 -5.17 -5.10 -0.69
CA GLY A 113 -4.01 -4.45 -0.06
C GLY A 113 -4.35 -3.77 1.26
N SER A 114 -5.53 -3.16 1.40
CA SER A 114 -5.95 -2.52 2.66
C SER A 114 -6.01 -3.46 3.88
N SER A 115 -6.20 -4.75 3.67
CA SER A 115 -6.12 -5.75 4.74
C SER A 115 -4.71 -6.33 4.85
N LEU A 116 -4.15 -6.78 3.73
CA LEU A 116 -2.86 -7.46 3.72
C LEU A 116 -1.69 -6.55 4.14
N LEU A 117 -1.73 -5.27 3.75
CA LEU A 117 -0.75 -4.27 4.20
C LEU A 117 -1.19 -3.66 5.55
N THR A 118 -1.33 -4.46 6.58
CA THR A 118 -1.69 -3.98 7.92
C THR A 118 -0.48 -3.95 8.84
N CYS A 119 -0.10 -2.72 9.22
CA CYS A 119 0.96 -2.42 10.17
C CYS A 119 0.45 -1.41 11.21
N PRO A 120 -0.09 -1.85 12.34
CA PRO A 120 -0.66 -0.95 13.33
C PRO A 120 0.31 0.16 13.75
N ALA A 121 -0.22 1.38 13.91
CA ALA A 121 0.54 2.53 14.41
C ALA A 121 0.99 2.30 15.87
N ASP A 122 1.94 3.09 16.34
CA ASP A 122 2.42 2.99 17.71
C ASP A 122 1.28 3.20 18.71
N GLY A 123 1.18 2.28 19.66
CA GLY A 123 0.10 2.27 20.65
C GLY A 123 -1.23 1.67 20.17
N ILE A 124 -1.29 1.18 18.95
CA ILE A 124 -2.42 0.41 18.39
C ILE A 124 -2.00 -1.05 18.27
N THR A 125 -2.87 -1.96 18.70
CA THR A 125 -2.63 -3.40 18.54
C THR A 125 -3.26 -3.94 17.26
N LEU A 126 -2.86 -5.15 16.87
CA LEU A 126 -3.54 -5.86 15.78
C LEU A 126 -5.01 -6.11 16.10
N GLU A 127 -5.30 -6.46 17.36
CA GLU A 127 -6.65 -6.70 17.88
C GLU A 127 -7.52 -5.43 17.76
N ASP A 128 -6.98 -4.26 18.08
CA ASP A 128 -7.65 -2.97 17.88
C ASP A 128 -8.03 -2.76 16.41
N THR A 129 -7.11 -3.06 15.49
CA THR A 129 -7.34 -2.96 14.03
C THR A 129 -8.38 -3.97 13.55
N ILE A 130 -8.34 -5.20 14.08
CA ILE A 130 -9.33 -6.25 13.80
C ILE A 130 -10.70 -5.79 14.29
N GLU A 131 -10.80 -5.27 15.52
CA GLU A 131 -12.07 -4.83 16.09
C GLU A 131 -12.69 -3.66 15.30
N VAL A 132 -11.88 -2.66 14.92
CA VAL A 132 -12.33 -1.58 14.01
C VAL A 132 -12.87 -2.15 12.69
N THR A 133 -12.15 -3.12 12.11
CA THR A 133 -12.57 -3.75 10.86
C THR A 133 -13.86 -4.54 11.03
N ARG A 134 -13.96 -5.35 12.09
CA ARG A 134 -15.14 -6.15 12.40
C ARG A 134 -16.36 -5.26 12.61
N LEU A 135 -16.23 -4.24 13.46
CA LEU A 135 -17.32 -3.31 13.76
C LEU A 135 -17.77 -2.54 12.51
N MET A 136 -16.84 -1.87 11.85
CA MET A 136 -17.18 -0.94 10.78
C MET A 136 -17.56 -1.66 9.49
N GLN A 137 -16.80 -2.67 9.10
CA GLN A 137 -17.01 -3.34 7.80
C GLN A 137 -18.02 -4.47 7.87
N ILE A 138 -17.88 -5.36 8.87
CA ILE A 138 -18.67 -6.60 8.91
C ILE A 138 -20.03 -6.34 9.54
N GLU A 139 -20.06 -5.66 10.68
CA GLU A 139 -21.31 -5.44 11.41
C GLU A 139 -22.14 -4.29 10.83
N LEU A 140 -21.50 -3.16 10.51
CA LEU A 140 -22.20 -1.93 10.09
C LEU A 140 -22.22 -1.73 8.57
N GLY A 141 -21.48 -2.51 7.79
CA GLY A 141 -21.46 -2.40 6.33
C GLY A 141 -20.93 -1.04 5.83
N VAL A 142 -20.03 -0.41 6.60
CA VAL A 142 -19.45 0.87 6.21
C VAL A 142 -18.69 0.74 4.90
N THR A 143 -18.83 1.71 4.00
CA THR A 143 -18.16 1.71 2.70
C THR A 143 -16.64 1.72 2.87
N THR A 144 -15.93 1.13 1.91
CA THR A 144 -14.46 1.04 1.94
C THR A 144 -13.81 2.43 2.08
N ARG A 145 -14.35 3.47 1.44
CA ARG A 145 -13.83 4.83 1.55
C ARG A 145 -13.85 5.33 3.01
N LYS A 146 -14.99 5.21 3.67
CA LYS A 146 -15.13 5.63 5.07
C LYS A 146 -14.30 4.79 6.03
N LEU A 147 -14.28 3.47 5.81
CA LEU A 147 -13.46 2.57 6.62
C LEU A 147 -11.97 2.86 6.46
N ASN A 148 -11.51 3.11 5.23
CA ASN A 148 -10.10 3.39 5.00
C ASN A 148 -9.68 4.76 5.53
N ALA A 149 -10.60 5.73 5.70
CA ALA A 149 -10.29 6.94 6.44
C ALA A 149 -9.80 6.63 7.87
N LEU A 150 -10.39 5.64 8.56
CA LEU A 150 -9.89 5.18 9.84
C LEU A 150 -8.58 4.38 9.69
N ARG A 151 -8.59 3.35 8.82
CA ARG A 151 -7.44 2.44 8.67
C ARG A 151 -6.16 3.16 8.27
N ASN A 152 -6.25 4.16 7.38
CA ASN A 152 -5.07 4.88 6.91
C ASN A 152 -4.42 5.72 8.00
N HIS A 153 -5.18 6.16 9.02
CA HIS A 153 -4.66 6.97 10.13
C HIS A 153 -4.18 6.14 11.33
N ILE A 154 -4.56 4.88 11.45
CA ILE A 154 -4.11 3.98 12.53
C ILE A 154 -3.04 2.97 12.08
N ASP A 155 -2.40 3.22 10.95
CA ASP A 155 -1.45 2.30 10.29
C ASP A 155 -0.17 3.03 9.87
N LYS A 156 0.95 2.30 9.89
CA LYS A 156 2.29 2.85 9.55
C LYS A 156 2.59 2.88 8.06
N LEU A 157 1.89 2.10 7.24
CA LEU A 157 2.20 1.92 5.83
C LEU A 157 1.09 2.40 4.88
N LYS A 158 -0.15 2.52 5.39
CA LYS A 158 -1.29 2.96 4.57
C LYS A 158 -1.29 4.47 4.32
N GLY A 159 -2.13 4.91 3.38
CA GLY A 159 -2.32 6.34 3.10
C GLY A 159 -1.09 7.01 2.51
N GLY A 160 -0.35 6.34 1.65
CA GLY A 160 0.87 6.86 1.01
C GLY A 160 2.13 6.75 1.87
N LYS A 161 2.03 6.32 3.14
CA LYS A 161 3.21 6.19 4.01
C LYS A 161 4.23 5.17 3.49
N LEU A 162 3.78 4.16 2.72
CA LEU A 162 4.67 3.24 2.04
C LEU A 162 5.63 3.98 1.08
N LEU A 163 5.15 4.98 0.33
CA LEU A 163 6.02 5.80 -0.53
C LEU A 163 7.07 6.56 0.27
N ARG A 164 6.64 7.21 1.35
CA ARG A 164 7.53 7.98 2.22
C ARG A 164 8.68 7.11 2.73
N LEU A 165 8.37 5.86 3.07
CA LEU A 165 9.35 4.92 3.59
C LEU A 165 10.50 4.64 2.61
N PHE A 166 10.21 4.67 1.31
CA PHE A 166 11.16 4.42 0.23
C PHE A 166 11.55 5.68 -0.55
N SER A 167 11.22 6.87 -0.06
CA SER A 167 11.39 8.16 -0.78
C SER A 167 12.83 8.52 -1.14
N ARG A 168 13.82 7.83 -0.58
CA ARG A 168 15.23 8.01 -0.98
C ARG A 168 15.53 7.40 -2.34
N ALA A 169 14.88 6.30 -2.69
CA ALA A 169 15.10 5.59 -3.94
C ALA A 169 14.31 6.18 -5.11
N THR A 170 14.67 5.77 -6.31
CA THR A 170 13.77 5.93 -7.46
C THR A 170 12.60 4.96 -7.30
N LEU A 171 11.37 5.47 -7.44
CA LEU A 171 10.16 4.69 -7.21
C LEU A 171 9.35 4.50 -8.49
N ILE A 172 8.95 3.26 -8.75
CA ILE A 172 7.95 2.93 -9.77
C ILE A 172 6.74 2.32 -9.07
N ASN A 173 5.60 3.04 -9.14
CA ASN A 173 4.38 2.64 -8.45
C ASN A 173 3.45 1.89 -9.39
N LEU A 174 3.16 0.63 -9.09
CA LEU A 174 2.23 -0.21 -9.83
C LEU A 174 0.98 -0.46 -8.98
N CYS A 175 -0.16 -0.14 -9.54
CA CYS A 175 -1.46 -0.32 -8.90
C CYS A 175 -2.35 -1.19 -9.78
N GLY A 176 -2.86 -2.27 -9.23
CA GLY A 176 -3.82 -3.13 -9.91
C GLY A 176 -5.15 -3.17 -9.17
N ALA A 177 -6.21 -2.79 -9.86
CA ALA A 177 -7.55 -2.78 -9.32
C ALA A 177 -8.54 -3.45 -10.26
N ASP A 178 -9.41 -4.26 -9.68
CA ASP A 178 -10.62 -4.75 -10.34
C ASP A 178 -11.73 -3.72 -10.09
N LEU A 179 -11.84 -2.75 -10.99
CA LEU A 179 -12.81 -1.67 -10.91
C LEU A 179 -13.94 -1.93 -11.92
N ASN A 180 -15.16 -2.05 -11.42
CA ASN A 180 -16.36 -2.13 -12.27
C ASN A 180 -16.66 -0.83 -13.05
N ARG A 181 -15.97 0.25 -12.74
CA ARG A 181 -15.93 1.51 -13.48
C ARG A 181 -14.52 2.02 -13.47
N ALA A 182 -13.94 2.19 -14.64
CA ALA A 182 -12.68 2.84 -14.79
C ALA A 182 -12.70 4.19 -14.06
N PHE A 183 -11.80 4.39 -13.09
CA PHE A 183 -11.16 5.68 -12.99
C PHE A 183 -10.69 5.96 -14.41
N ASP A 184 -11.13 7.05 -14.99
CA ASP A 184 -10.62 7.50 -16.28
C ASP A 184 -9.20 8.07 -16.02
N ILE A 185 -8.27 7.15 -15.72
CA ILE A 185 -6.89 7.45 -15.33
C ILE A 185 -6.21 8.27 -16.42
N GLY A 186 -6.62 8.10 -17.67
CA GLY A 186 -6.10 8.87 -18.81
C GLY A 186 -6.54 10.34 -18.87
N LYS A 187 -7.38 10.82 -17.94
CA LYS A 187 -7.85 12.21 -17.86
C LYS A 187 -7.67 12.83 -16.48
N THR A 188 -7.03 12.13 -15.57
CA THR A 188 -6.98 12.50 -14.16
C THR A 188 -5.59 13.01 -13.84
N ASP A 189 -5.47 14.27 -13.45
CA ASP A 189 -4.21 14.78 -12.95
C ASP A 189 -3.85 14.09 -11.61
N PHE A 190 -2.57 14.11 -11.26
CA PHE A 190 -2.07 13.45 -10.05
C PHE A 190 -2.69 14.04 -8.77
N GLN A 191 -2.97 15.33 -8.74
CA GLN A 191 -3.59 16.00 -7.58
C GLN A 191 -5.02 15.52 -7.36
N TYR A 192 -5.78 15.31 -8.45
CA TYR A 192 -7.11 14.73 -8.36
C TYR A 192 -7.05 13.28 -7.88
N LEU A 193 -6.10 12.49 -8.40
CA LEU A 193 -5.88 11.12 -7.94
C LEU A 193 -5.61 11.08 -6.43
N VAL A 194 -4.71 11.90 -5.92
CA VAL A 194 -4.39 12.00 -4.48
C VAL A 194 -5.64 12.36 -3.67
N LYS A 195 -6.39 13.38 -4.10
CA LYS A 195 -7.60 13.84 -3.41
C LYS A 195 -8.68 12.76 -3.31
N GLU A 196 -8.87 11.98 -4.37
CA GLU A 196 -9.89 10.94 -4.43
C GLU A 196 -9.38 9.58 -3.92
N ASN A 197 -8.07 9.43 -3.75
CA ASN A 197 -7.48 8.20 -3.25
C ASN A 197 -7.88 7.92 -1.80
N TYR A 198 -8.13 6.66 -1.50
CA TYR A 198 -8.38 6.15 -0.15
C TYR A 198 -7.89 4.71 0.04
N TRP A 199 -7.36 4.05 -0.99
CA TRP A 199 -7.02 2.62 -0.97
C TRP A 199 -5.73 2.25 -1.70
N LEU A 200 -5.19 3.13 -2.55
CA LEU A 200 -3.87 2.98 -3.14
C LEU A 200 -2.83 3.40 -2.11
N HIS A 201 -2.29 2.43 -1.38
CA HIS A 201 -1.41 2.72 -0.23
C HIS A 201 0.01 3.12 -0.64
N ASN A 202 0.34 2.98 -1.92
CA ASN A 202 1.54 3.50 -2.56
C ASN A 202 1.29 4.84 -3.30
N VAL A 203 0.26 5.57 -2.93
CA VAL A 203 -0.04 6.93 -3.37
C VAL A 203 -0.58 7.68 -2.16
N PRO A 204 -0.22 8.96 -1.91
CA PRO A 204 -0.82 9.78 -0.87
C PRO A 204 -2.35 9.78 -1.00
N ASP A 205 -3.06 9.92 0.10
CA ASP A 205 -4.52 9.95 0.09
C ASP A 205 -5.10 11.23 0.66
N GLY A 206 -6.34 11.52 0.26
CA GLY A 206 -7.10 12.68 0.71
C GLY A 206 -7.94 12.42 1.97
N THR A 207 -7.77 11.27 2.66
CA THR A 207 -8.49 11.02 3.92
C THR A 207 -7.88 11.83 5.07
N THR A 208 -8.73 12.22 6.04
CA THR A 208 -8.31 13.07 7.15
C THR A 208 -8.68 12.46 8.51
N TYR A 209 -7.98 12.86 9.57
CA TYR A 209 -8.34 12.51 10.95
C TYR A 209 -9.76 12.97 11.30
N GLU A 210 -10.14 14.19 10.86
CA GLU A 210 -11.48 14.70 11.02
C GLU A 210 -12.51 13.82 10.31
N GLY A 211 -12.24 13.40 9.07
CA GLY A 211 -13.11 12.48 8.30
C GLY A 211 -13.27 11.12 8.97
N ALA A 212 -12.20 10.61 9.58
CA ALA A 212 -12.25 9.38 10.37
C ALA A 212 -13.15 9.53 11.61
N LEU A 213 -12.97 10.60 12.39
CA LEU A 213 -13.80 10.90 13.56
C LEU A 213 -15.26 11.18 13.18
N GLN A 214 -15.51 11.89 12.08
CA GLN A 214 -16.85 12.13 11.57
C GLN A 214 -17.55 10.81 11.18
N THR A 215 -16.81 9.88 10.58
CA THR A 215 -17.36 8.55 10.26
C THR A 215 -17.78 7.80 11.53
N ILE A 216 -16.95 7.78 12.58
CA ILE A 216 -17.29 7.16 13.87
C ILE A 216 -18.56 7.76 14.46
N LYS A 217 -18.68 9.08 14.43
CA LYS A 217 -19.84 9.82 14.92
C LYS A 217 -21.11 9.53 14.11
N GLU A 218 -21.01 9.48 12.80
CA GLU A 218 -22.14 9.20 11.88
C GLU A 218 -22.79 7.83 12.20
N PHE A 219 -21.98 6.84 12.54
CA PHE A 219 -22.46 5.50 12.88
C PHE A 219 -22.77 5.32 14.40
N ASN A 220 -22.60 6.36 15.22
CA ASN A 220 -22.86 6.35 16.67
C ASN A 220 -22.11 5.22 17.41
N VAL A 221 -20.84 4.99 17.06
CA VAL A 221 -20.05 3.87 17.61
C VAL A 221 -18.83 4.30 18.42
N GLU A 222 -18.76 5.54 18.82
CA GLU A 222 -17.62 6.12 19.54
C GLU A 222 -17.21 5.29 20.77
N GLU A 223 -18.19 4.82 21.57
CA GLU A 223 -17.96 4.01 22.77
C GLU A 223 -17.52 2.56 22.46
N ARG A 224 -17.68 2.13 21.21
CA ARG A 224 -17.32 0.79 20.73
C ARG A 224 -15.97 0.73 20.03
N ILE A 225 -15.43 1.88 19.64
CA ILE A 225 -14.08 1.98 19.06
C ILE A 225 -13.05 1.81 20.18
N PRO A 226 -11.99 1.01 20.00
CA PRO A 226 -10.93 0.88 20.98
C PRO A 226 -10.39 2.24 21.45
N ALA A 227 -10.18 2.38 22.76
CA ALA A 227 -9.74 3.66 23.35
C ALA A 227 -8.38 4.14 22.82
N SER A 228 -7.49 3.20 22.48
CA SER A 228 -6.21 3.44 21.80
C SER A 228 -6.40 4.15 20.45
N VAL A 229 -7.33 3.63 19.63
CA VAL A 229 -7.70 4.18 18.33
C VAL A 229 -8.28 5.58 18.46
N MET A 230 -9.25 5.77 19.36
CA MET A 230 -9.85 7.09 19.63
C MET A 230 -8.82 8.12 20.08
N ARG A 231 -7.87 7.71 20.91
CA ARG A 231 -6.77 8.58 21.39
C ARG A 231 -5.88 9.03 20.24
N LEU A 232 -5.49 8.08 19.37
CA LEU A 232 -4.66 8.39 18.20
C LEU A 232 -5.39 9.33 17.23
N LEU A 233 -6.65 9.03 16.87
CA LEU A 233 -7.42 9.85 15.95
C LEU A 233 -7.65 11.28 16.47
N ARG A 234 -7.71 11.48 17.79
CA ARG A 234 -7.83 12.81 18.42
C ARG A 234 -6.52 13.54 18.58
N SER A 235 -5.38 12.90 18.38
CA SER A 235 -4.06 13.51 18.56
C SER A 235 -3.68 14.49 17.46
N GLN A 236 -4.42 14.50 16.35
CA GLN A 236 -4.20 15.39 15.19
C GLN A 236 -2.75 15.35 14.67
N SER A 237 -2.21 14.16 14.50
CA SER A 237 -0.94 13.96 13.78
C SER A 237 -1.03 14.55 12.36
N PRO A 238 0.12 14.81 11.68
CA PRO A 238 0.08 15.31 10.31
C PRO A 238 -0.79 14.43 9.42
N GLU A 239 -1.61 15.06 8.58
CA GLU A 239 -2.47 14.38 7.62
C GLU A 239 -1.65 13.63 6.56
N ASN A 240 -2.18 12.55 6.02
CA ASN A 240 -1.49 11.76 5.00
C ASN A 240 -1.20 12.55 3.72
N ALA A 241 -2.06 13.49 3.36
CA ALA A 241 -1.87 14.36 2.20
C ALA A 241 -0.75 15.41 2.38
N SER A 242 -0.21 15.56 3.60
CA SER A 242 0.92 16.46 3.89
C SER A 242 2.28 15.84 3.55
N LEU A 243 2.29 14.72 2.84
CA LEU A 243 3.47 13.93 2.50
C LEU A 243 4.18 14.40 1.23
#